data_1af3e2c0641ce8c84ac5b02c1df8748c
#
_entry.id   1af3e2c0641ce8c84ac5b02c1df8748c
#
_cell.length_a   1.000
_cell.length_b   1.000
_cell.length_c   1.000
_cell.angle_alpha   90.00
_cell.angle_beta   90.00
_cell.angle_gamma   90.00
#
_symmetry.space_group_name_H-M   'P 1'
#
loop_
_entity.id
_entity.type
_entity.pdbx_description
1 polymer ?
#
loop_
_entity_poly.entity_id
_entity_poly.type
_entity_poly.pdbx_seq_one_letter_code
_entity_poly.pdbx_strand_id
1 'polypeptide(L)'
;MSKSNTATSEPAAEGKKSKKGLIVTILVAFLAIGAGVGGTWYFMKMSGGEEEAEPVKPKARPTTFVDLDIFTVNLQPEENNQYLQVGLTVKVTETDVVQEIAKQMPAIRNRILMLLSSKKAAEIAGIAGKQQLSQQIADEIKQTLNSEEHQEDIREVLFTSFVIQ
;
A
#
# COMPACT_ATOMS: atom_id res chain seq x y z
N MET A 1 68.57 44.57 21.06
CA MET A 1 68.42 44.83 22.50
C MET A 1 67.46 43.76 23.00
N SER A 2 68.05 42.76 23.57
CA SER A 2 68.16 42.48 25.03
C SER A 2 66.86 42.00 25.61
N LYS A 3 66.68 40.91 26.17
CA LYS A 3 67.32 39.86 26.98
C LYS A 3 66.20 38.97 27.42
N SER A 4 66.24 37.63 27.28
CA SER A 4 66.75 36.75 28.35
C SER A 4 65.88 36.72 29.59
N ASN A 5 65.28 35.62 30.03
CA ASN A 5 65.86 34.52 30.81
C ASN A 5 64.73 33.56 31.22
N THR A 6 64.83 32.29 30.99
CA THR A 6 65.36 31.22 31.88
C THR A 6 64.71 31.07 33.25
N ALA A 7 64.20 29.91 33.48
CA ALA A 7 64.49 28.92 34.54
C ALA A 7 63.22 28.11 34.87
N THR A 8 63.21 26.83 34.57
CA THR A 8 63.69 25.73 35.46
C THR A 8 62.90 25.60 36.74
N SER A 9 62.13 24.55 36.87
CA SER A 9 62.39 23.47 37.79
C SER A 9 61.22 22.49 37.88
N GLU A 10 61.46 21.27 37.46
CA GLU A 10 60.91 20.07 38.10
C GLU A 10 61.30 20.02 39.57
N PRO A 11 60.61 19.30 40.44
CA PRO A 11 60.67 17.86 40.40
C PRO A 11 59.40 17.11 40.83
N ALA A 12 59.30 15.93 40.29
CA ALA A 12 58.72 14.68 40.79
C ALA A 12 58.22 14.65 42.23
N ALA A 13 56.99 14.09 42.35
CA ALA A 13 56.62 13.26 43.49
C ALA A 13 55.93 12.00 42.95
N GLU A 14 56.72 10.94 42.85
CA GLU A 14 56.23 9.57 42.80
C GLU A 14 55.39 9.27 44.05
N GLY A 15 54.08 9.33 43.90
CA GLY A 15 53.16 8.72 44.85
C GLY A 15 52.96 7.26 44.45
N LYS A 16 53.56 6.34 45.20
CA LYS A 16 53.28 4.88 45.18
C LYS A 16 51.78 4.67 45.19
N LYS A 17 51.17 4.42 44.02
CA LYS A 17 49.79 4.02 43.92
C LYS A 17 49.66 2.62 44.51
N SER A 18 49.11 2.56 45.71
CA SER A 18 48.77 1.32 46.42
C SER A 18 47.93 0.47 45.48
N LYS A 19 48.31 -0.78 45.29
CA LYS A 19 47.57 -1.77 44.51
C LYS A 19 46.08 -1.85 44.85
N LYS A 20 45.74 -1.45 46.11
CA LYS A 20 44.36 -1.34 46.61
C LYS A 20 43.59 -0.18 45.95
N GLY A 21 44.23 0.97 45.65
CA GLY A 21 43.57 2.08 44.96
C GLY A 21 43.28 1.75 43.47
N LEU A 22 44.16 1.00 42.84
CA LEU A 22 43.99 0.57 41.46
C LEU A 22 42.85 -0.47 41.31
N ILE A 23 42.72 -1.38 42.27
CA ILE A 23 41.60 -2.36 42.31
C ILE A 23 40.27 -1.64 42.54
N VAL A 24 40.21 -0.65 43.44
CA VAL A 24 38.97 0.12 43.68
C VAL A 24 38.57 0.93 42.46
N THR A 25 39.51 1.53 41.72
CA THR A 25 39.22 2.30 40.53
C THR A 25 38.69 1.38 39.39
N ILE A 26 39.25 0.18 39.23
CA ILE A 26 38.77 -0.79 38.25
C ILE A 26 37.38 -1.29 38.63
N LEU A 27 37.10 -1.53 39.92
CA LEU A 27 35.81 -2.01 40.42
C LEU A 27 34.70 -0.94 40.22
N VAL A 28 35.01 0.34 40.45
CA VAL A 28 34.11 1.46 40.21
C VAL A 28 33.87 1.64 38.71
N ALA A 29 34.88 1.47 37.85
CA ALA A 29 34.72 1.54 36.43
C ALA A 29 33.82 0.41 35.89
N PHE A 30 33.98 -0.81 36.39
CA PHE A 30 33.11 -1.95 36.04
C PHE A 30 31.67 -1.74 36.50
N LEU A 31 31.44 -1.18 37.68
CA LEU A 31 30.10 -0.84 38.18
C LEU A 31 29.44 0.25 37.33
N ALA A 32 30.20 1.26 36.88
CA ALA A 32 29.69 2.32 36.02
C ALA A 32 29.30 1.81 34.62
N ILE A 33 30.08 0.89 34.04
CA ILE A 33 29.80 0.27 32.76
C ILE A 33 28.60 -0.70 32.86
N GLY A 34 28.53 -1.48 33.95
CA GLY A 34 27.41 -2.41 34.19
C GLY A 34 26.07 -1.69 34.38
N ALA A 35 26.07 -0.57 35.09
CA ALA A 35 24.86 0.26 35.27
C ALA A 35 24.43 0.97 33.99
N GLY A 36 25.39 1.36 33.12
CA GLY A 36 25.09 2.00 31.84
C GLY A 36 24.44 1.04 30.82
N VAL A 37 24.98 -0.16 30.70
CA VAL A 37 24.45 -1.15 29.71
C VAL A 37 23.19 -1.84 30.26
N GLY A 38 23.16 -2.20 31.54
CA GLY A 38 21.98 -2.80 32.16
C GLY A 38 20.83 -1.82 32.33
N GLY A 39 21.11 -0.56 32.66
CA GLY A 39 20.12 0.49 32.80
C GLY A 39 19.47 0.87 31.47
N THR A 40 20.23 0.96 30.37
CA THR A 40 19.69 1.20 29.02
C THR A 40 18.84 0.04 28.54
N TRP A 41 19.26 -1.21 28.78
CA TRP A 41 18.47 -2.38 28.37
C TRP A 41 17.17 -2.48 29.20
N TYR A 42 17.23 -2.21 30.54
CA TYR A 42 16.06 -2.21 31.40
C TYR A 42 15.11 -1.04 31.07
N PHE A 43 15.66 0.15 30.83
CA PHE A 43 14.86 1.33 30.41
C PHE A 43 14.22 1.13 29.03
N MET A 44 14.93 0.52 28.07
CA MET A 44 14.38 0.15 26.77
C MET A 44 13.24 -0.87 26.90
N LYS A 45 13.35 -1.82 27.85
CA LYS A 45 12.31 -2.82 28.10
C LYS A 45 11.11 -2.25 28.87
N MET A 46 11.31 -1.19 29.66
CA MET A 46 10.26 -0.57 30.47
C MET A 46 9.61 0.64 29.78
N SER A 47 10.33 1.34 28.90
CA SER A 47 9.82 2.43 28.05
C SER A 47 9.46 1.99 26.61
N GLY A 48 9.89 0.81 26.20
CA GLY A 48 9.63 0.21 24.91
C GLY A 48 8.54 -0.84 25.01
N GLY A 49 7.37 -0.44 25.45
CA GLY A 49 6.13 -1.06 25.02
C GLY A 49 5.75 -0.56 23.62
N GLU A 50 6.73 -0.38 22.73
CA GLU A 50 6.50 -0.49 21.32
C GLU A 50 6.48 -2.00 21.07
N GLU A 51 5.27 -2.58 21.11
CA GLU A 51 4.97 -3.68 20.21
C GLU A 51 5.68 -3.32 18.91
N GLU A 52 6.71 -4.06 18.57
CA GLU A 52 7.18 -4.18 17.21
C GLU A 52 5.89 -4.46 16.42
N ALA A 53 5.30 -3.41 15.86
CA ALA A 53 4.19 -3.54 14.95
C ALA A 53 4.77 -4.42 13.84
N GLU A 54 4.52 -5.73 13.94
CA GLU A 54 4.61 -6.58 12.76
C GLU A 54 3.98 -5.75 11.66
N PRO A 55 4.64 -5.60 10.50
CA PRO A 55 4.03 -4.89 9.40
C PRO A 55 2.66 -5.52 9.23
N VAL A 56 1.64 -4.77 9.66
CA VAL A 56 0.24 -5.20 9.54
C VAL A 56 0.09 -5.43 8.05
N LYS A 57 0.25 -6.68 7.62
CA LYS A 57 -0.16 -7.09 6.28
C LYS A 57 -1.56 -6.55 6.18
N PRO A 58 -1.84 -5.62 5.24
CA PRO A 58 -3.18 -5.07 5.12
C PRO A 58 -4.09 -6.29 5.05
N LYS A 59 -4.97 -6.44 6.05
CA LYS A 59 -5.98 -7.51 6.04
C LYS A 59 -6.62 -7.41 4.68
N ALA A 60 -6.39 -8.41 3.83
CA ALA A 60 -7.01 -8.47 2.52
C ALA A 60 -8.50 -8.30 2.76
N ARG A 61 -9.06 -7.15 2.36
CA ARG A 61 -10.49 -6.92 2.49
C ARG A 61 -11.18 -8.05 1.74
N PRO A 62 -12.19 -8.69 2.30
CA PRO A 62 -12.88 -9.75 1.60
C PRO A 62 -13.36 -9.20 0.24
N THR A 63 -13.05 -9.91 -0.81
CA THR A 63 -13.47 -9.54 -2.15
C THR A 63 -14.66 -10.39 -2.56
N THR A 64 -15.67 -9.75 -3.09
CA THR A 64 -16.89 -10.37 -3.62
C THR A 64 -16.99 -10.11 -5.12
N PHE A 65 -17.60 -11.03 -5.85
CA PHE A 65 -17.83 -10.88 -7.28
C PHE A 65 -19.33 -10.70 -7.54
N VAL A 66 -19.66 -9.70 -8.36
CA VAL A 66 -21.03 -9.35 -8.75
C VAL A 66 -21.17 -9.56 -10.25
N ASP A 67 -22.01 -10.47 -10.67
CA ASP A 67 -22.28 -10.70 -12.09
C ASP A 67 -23.25 -9.64 -12.64
N LEU A 68 -22.91 -9.06 -13.80
CA LEU A 68 -23.70 -8.01 -14.46
C LEU A 68 -24.51 -8.54 -15.66
N ASP A 69 -24.64 -9.84 -15.82
CA ASP A 69 -25.24 -10.50 -16.97
C ASP A 69 -24.42 -10.40 -18.28
N ILE A 70 -25.03 -10.89 -19.35
CA ILE A 70 -24.46 -10.86 -20.70
C ILE A 70 -25.05 -9.66 -21.45
N PHE A 71 -24.15 -8.91 -22.11
CA PHE A 71 -24.51 -7.80 -23.00
C PHE A 71 -24.31 -8.23 -24.43
N THR A 72 -25.27 -7.90 -25.30
CA THR A 72 -25.17 -8.04 -26.74
C THR A 72 -25.45 -6.70 -27.36
N VAL A 73 -24.50 -6.15 -28.12
CA VAL A 73 -24.59 -4.84 -28.76
C VAL A 73 -24.06 -4.85 -30.16
N ASN A 74 -24.59 -3.96 -31.01
CA ASN A 74 -23.97 -3.62 -32.29
C ASN A 74 -22.77 -2.71 -32.01
N LEU A 75 -21.62 -3.06 -32.56
CA LEU A 75 -20.45 -2.17 -32.57
C LEU A 75 -20.61 -1.08 -33.63
N GLN A 76 -19.80 -0.03 -33.51
CA GLN A 76 -19.76 0.98 -34.58
C GLN A 76 -19.35 0.33 -35.90
N PRO A 77 -20.10 0.60 -36.98
CA PRO A 77 -19.83 0.00 -38.29
C PRO A 77 -18.49 0.51 -38.82
N GLU A 78 -17.65 -0.41 -39.28
CA GLU A 78 -16.46 -0.13 -40.10
C GLU A 78 -16.73 -0.54 -41.55
N GLU A 79 -16.39 -1.76 -41.96
CA GLU A 79 -16.73 -2.29 -43.28
C GLU A 79 -17.97 -3.19 -43.24
N ASN A 80 -18.16 -3.90 -42.11
CA ASN A 80 -19.28 -4.80 -41.85
C ASN A 80 -19.94 -4.49 -40.50
N ASN A 81 -21.23 -4.81 -40.38
CA ASN A 81 -21.91 -4.76 -39.09
C ASN A 81 -21.40 -5.90 -38.19
N GLN A 82 -20.82 -5.55 -37.06
CA GLN A 82 -20.31 -6.51 -36.12
C GLN A 82 -21.06 -6.41 -34.77
N TYR A 83 -21.23 -7.54 -34.14
CA TYR A 83 -21.89 -7.67 -32.84
C TYR A 83 -20.87 -8.10 -31.80
N LEU A 84 -20.95 -7.47 -30.62
CA LEU A 84 -20.20 -7.88 -29.46
C LEU A 84 -21.15 -8.59 -28.48
N GLN A 85 -20.80 -9.79 -28.08
CA GLN A 85 -21.40 -10.47 -26.91
C GLN A 85 -20.36 -10.56 -25.83
N VAL A 86 -20.65 -9.99 -24.65
CA VAL A 86 -19.71 -9.94 -23.53
C VAL A 86 -20.42 -10.22 -22.21
N GLY A 87 -19.86 -11.11 -21.40
CA GLY A 87 -20.27 -11.35 -20.02
C GLY A 87 -19.32 -10.58 -19.09
N LEU A 88 -19.89 -9.92 -18.09
CA LEU A 88 -19.17 -9.04 -17.17
C LEU A 88 -19.38 -9.45 -15.73
N THR A 89 -18.30 -9.40 -14.94
CA THR A 89 -18.33 -9.57 -13.49
C THR A 89 -17.51 -8.46 -12.85
N VAL A 90 -18.03 -7.84 -11.81
CA VAL A 90 -17.36 -6.78 -11.05
C VAL A 90 -16.79 -7.35 -9.76
N LYS A 91 -15.53 -7.11 -9.50
CA LYS A 91 -14.86 -7.41 -8.24
C LYS A 91 -14.98 -6.24 -7.29
N VAL A 92 -15.56 -6.46 -6.11
CA VAL A 92 -15.79 -5.44 -5.07
C VAL A 92 -15.18 -5.86 -3.74
N THR A 93 -14.89 -4.89 -2.85
CA THR A 93 -14.26 -5.15 -1.54
C THR A 93 -15.21 -5.10 -0.37
N GLU A 94 -16.39 -4.51 -0.53
CA GLU A 94 -17.38 -4.38 0.56
C GLU A 94 -18.73 -4.96 0.15
N THR A 95 -19.45 -5.53 1.11
CA THR A 95 -20.73 -6.19 0.85
C THR A 95 -21.83 -5.16 0.55
N ASP A 96 -21.75 -3.98 1.14
CA ASP A 96 -22.76 -2.93 0.99
C ASP A 96 -22.82 -2.40 -0.44
N VAL A 97 -21.68 -2.35 -1.13
CA VAL A 97 -21.59 -1.95 -2.53
C VAL A 97 -22.34 -2.91 -3.46
N VAL A 98 -22.46 -4.19 -3.08
CA VAL A 98 -23.26 -5.18 -3.85
C VAL A 98 -24.73 -4.77 -3.90
N GLN A 99 -25.27 -4.30 -2.79
CA GLN A 99 -26.64 -3.86 -2.72
C GLN A 99 -26.87 -2.57 -3.50
N GLU A 100 -25.90 -1.65 -3.46
CA GLU A 100 -25.97 -0.41 -4.23
C GLU A 100 -25.89 -0.68 -5.74
N ILE A 101 -24.99 -1.55 -6.18
CA ILE A 101 -24.95 -2.01 -7.58
C ILE A 101 -26.31 -2.62 -7.99
N ALA A 102 -26.91 -3.45 -7.16
CA ALA A 102 -28.21 -4.05 -7.45
C ALA A 102 -29.33 -3.01 -7.59
N LYS A 103 -29.36 -1.98 -6.75
CA LYS A 103 -30.31 -0.87 -6.84
C LYS A 103 -30.13 -0.04 -8.11
N GLN A 104 -28.86 0.21 -8.49
CA GLN A 104 -28.49 1.03 -9.65
C GLN A 104 -28.36 0.20 -10.94
N MET A 105 -28.65 -1.10 -10.90
CA MET A 105 -28.43 -2.01 -12.04
C MET A 105 -29.01 -1.50 -13.37
N PRO A 106 -30.24 -0.95 -13.43
CA PRO A 106 -30.77 -0.44 -14.70
C PRO A 106 -29.93 0.72 -15.28
N ALA A 107 -29.45 1.62 -14.41
CA ALA A 107 -28.64 2.76 -14.82
C ALA A 107 -27.23 2.30 -15.27
N ILE A 108 -26.60 1.40 -14.50
CA ILE A 108 -25.33 0.77 -14.84
C ILE A 108 -25.42 0.07 -16.20
N ARG A 109 -26.46 -0.72 -16.39
CA ARG A 109 -26.69 -1.44 -17.63
C ARG A 109 -26.80 -0.51 -18.85
N ASN A 110 -27.57 0.56 -18.72
CA ASN A 110 -27.72 1.56 -19.76
C ASN A 110 -26.38 2.21 -20.14
N ARG A 111 -25.57 2.62 -19.15
CA ARG A 111 -24.26 3.22 -19.40
C ARG A 111 -23.30 2.27 -20.08
N ILE A 112 -23.24 1.02 -19.62
CA ILE A 112 -22.42 -0.02 -20.24
C ILE A 112 -22.85 -0.27 -21.70
N LEU A 113 -24.16 -0.39 -21.97
CA LEU A 113 -24.67 -0.55 -23.33
C LEU A 113 -24.26 0.60 -24.24
N MET A 114 -24.36 1.85 -23.77
CA MET A 114 -23.94 3.02 -24.54
C MET A 114 -22.43 3.00 -24.79
N LEU A 115 -21.62 2.69 -23.78
CA LEU A 115 -20.17 2.58 -23.91
C LEU A 115 -19.79 1.50 -24.91
N LEU A 116 -20.33 0.29 -24.80
CA LEU A 116 -20.03 -0.83 -25.71
C LEU A 116 -20.42 -0.51 -27.15
N SER A 117 -21.60 0.09 -27.36
CA SER A 117 -22.08 0.48 -28.68
C SER A 117 -21.26 1.61 -29.33
N SER A 118 -20.49 2.35 -28.53
CA SER A 118 -19.58 3.38 -29.04
C SER A 118 -18.24 2.84 -29.56
N LYS A 119 -17.96 1.54 -29.35
CA LYS A 119 -16.67 0.92 -29.68
C LYS A 119 -16.64 0.35 -31.08
N LYS A 120 -15.46 0.36 -31.68
CA LYS A 120 -15.14 -0.36 -32.89
C LYS A 120 -14.53 -1.72 -32.59
N ALA A 121 -14.76 -2.70 -33.42
CA ALA A 121 -14.22 -4.04 -33.23
C ALA A 121 -12.69 -4.04 -33.18
N ALA A 122 -12.04 -3.29 -34.07
CA ALA A 122 -10.57 -3.19 -34.08
C ALA A 122 -9.97 -2.63 -32.79
N GLU A 123 -10.69 -1.72 -32.10
CA GLU A 123 -10.22 -1.12 -30.84
C GLU A 123 -10.19 -2.13 -29.69
N ILE A 124 -11.14 -3.07 -29.65
CA ILE A 124 -11.36 -3.99 -28.53
C ILE A 124 -10.93 -5.43 -28.81
N ALA A 125 -10.43 -5.74 -30.02
CA ALA A 125 -9.99 -7.08 -30.37
C ALA A 125 -8.72 -7.51 -29.62
N GLY A 126 -7.78 -6.58 -29.44
CA GLY A 126 -6.50 -6.83 -28.79
C GLY A 126 -6.56 -6.84 -27.25
N ILE A 127 -5.50 -7.35 -26.61
CA ILE A 127 -5.39 -7.40 -25.15
C ILE A 127 -5.45 -5.99 -24.53
N ALA A 128 -4.69 -5.04 -25.09
CA ALA A 128 -4.66 -3.66 -24.62
C ALA A 128 -6.05 -2.98 -24.70
N GLY A 129 -6.77 -3.20 -25.80
CA GLY A 129 -8.12 -2.68 -25.98
C GLY A 129 -9.12 -3.27 -24.99
N LYS A 130 -9.03 -4.57 -24.68
CA LYS A 130 -9.83 -5.21 -23.64
C LYS A 130 -9.55 -4.65 -22.26
N GLN A 131 -8.27 -4.45 -21.91
CA GLN A 131 -7.88 -3.86 -20.64
C GLN A 131 -8.42 -2.42 -20.51
N GLN A 132 -8.29 -1.63 -21.55
CA GLN A 132 -8.84 -0.27 -21.57
C GLN A 132 -10.36 -0.27 -21.44
N LEU A 133 -11.05 -1.18 -22.12
CA LEU A 133 -12.50 -1.33 -22.04
C LEU A 133 -12.94 -1.72 -20.63
N SER A 134 -12.24 -2.66 -19.98
CA SER A 134 -12.49 -3.05 -18.60
C SER A 134 -12.41 -1.85 -17.64
N GLN A 135 -11.40 -0.99 -17.79
CA GLN A 135 -11.24 0.22 -17.00
C GLN A 135 -12.37 1.22 -17.26
N GLN A 136 -12.73 1.45 -18.52
CA GLN A 136 -13.83 2.35 -18.88
C GLN A 136 -15.17 1.87 -18.32
N ILE A 137 -15.45 0.56 -18.36
CA ILE A 137 -16.65 0.00 -17.74
C ILE A 137 -16.64 0.20 -16.23
N ALA A 138 -15.49 -0.01 -15.56
CA ALA A 138 -15.36 0.25 -14.13
C ALA A 138 -15.64 1.72 -13.80
N ASP A 139 -15.14 2.65 -14.60
CA ASP A 139 -15.36 4.08 -14.41
C ASP A 139 -16.85 4.47 -14.61
N GLU A 140 -17.54 3.90 -15.58
CA GLU A 140 -18.98 4.09 -15.77
C GLU A 140 -19.80 3.57 -14.59
N ILE A 141 -19.41 2.43 -14.03
CA ILE A 141 -20.06 1.89 -12.82
C ILE A 141 -19.82 2.84 -11.62
N LYS A 142 -18.58 3.27 -11.40
CA LYS A 142 -18.21 4.21 -10.33
C LYS A 142 -19.02 5.51 -10.41
N GLN A 143 -19.13 6.10 -11.60
CA GLN A 143 -19.89 7.33 -11.82
C GLN A 143 -21.39 7.16 -11.59
N THR A 144 -21.91 5.94 -11.67
CA THR A 144 -23.33 5.67 -11.42
C THR A 144 -23.62 5.54 -9.92
N LEU A 145 -22.62 5.19 -9.11
CA LEU A 145 -22.77 5.07 -7.68
C LEU A 145 -22.75 6.45 -7.03
N ASN A 146 -23.70 6.71 -6.12
CA ASN A 146 -23.91 8.02 -5.51
C ASN A 146 -22.92 8.35 -4.37
N SER A 147 -22.17 7.37 -3.89
CA SER A 147 -21.23 7.50 -2.77
C SER A 147 -19.79 7.33 -3.26
N GLU A 148 -18.91 8.26 -2.89
CA GLU A 148 -17.47 8.16 -3.15
C GLU A 148 -16.86 6.91 -2.50
N GLU A 149 -17.35 6.54 -1.30
CA GLU A 149 -16.92 5.33 -0.60
C GLU A 149 -17.21 4.08 -1.43
N HIS A 150 -18.41 3.94 -1.99
CA HIS A 150 -18.76 2.82 -2.86
C HIS A 150 -17.96 2.81 -4.18
N GLN A 151 -17.53 3.97 -4.66
CA GLN A 151 -16.69 4.06 -5.87
C GLN A 151 -15.31 3.46 -5.63
N GLU A 152 -14.73 3.65 -4.43
CA GLU A 152 -13.44 3.08 -4.06
C GLU A 152 -13.48 1.56 -3.91
N ASP A 153 -14.64 1.00 -3.62
CA ASP A 153 -14.82 -0.44 -3.48
C ASP A 153 -14.91 -1.20 -4.79
N ILE A 154 -15.13 -0.52 -5.90
CA ILE A 154 -15.04 -1.11 -7.25
C ILE A 154 -13.57 -1.30 -7.60
N ARG A 155 -13.11 -2.54 -7.67
CA ARG A 155 -11.70 -2.87 -7.93
C ARG A 155 -11.40 -3.14 -9.38
N GLU A 156 -12.17 -3.99 -9.99
CA GLU A 156 -11.88 -4.50 -11.32
C GLU A 156 -13.15 -5.01 -12.00
N VAL A 157 -13.24 -4.85 -13.32
CA VAL A 157 -14.24 -5.49 -14.15
C VAL A 157 -13.58 -6.61 -14.93
N LEU A 158 -14.15 -7.80 -14.85
CA LEU A 158 -13.67 -9.01 -15.48
C LEU A 158 -14.60 -9.42 -16.61
N PHE A 159 -14.02 -9.86 -17.72
CA PHE A 159 -14.76 -10.47 -18.82
C PHE A 159 -14.88 -11.97 -18.58
N THR A 160 -16.10 -12.47 -18.45
CA THR A 160 -16.39 -13.91 -18.34
C THR A 160 -16.58 -14.55 -19.70
N SER A 161 -17.02 -13.77 -20.69
CA SER A 161 -17.05 -14.13 -22.11
C SER A 161 -16.80 -12.89 -22.98
N PHE A 162 -16.22 -13.06 -24.15
CA PHE A 162 -15.97 -11.95 -25.07
C PHE A 162 -15.92 -12.48 -26.52
N VAL A 163 -16.98 -12.25 -27.27
CA VAL A 163 -17.13 -12.75 -28.64
C VAL A 163 -17.52 -11.60 -29.55
N ILE A 164 -16.75 -11.39 -30.64
CA ILE A 164 -17.09 -10.48 -31.74
C ILE A 164 -17.49 -11.32 -32.92
N GLN A 165 -18.64 -11.02 -33.51
CA GLN A 165 -19.21 -11.73 -34.67
C GLN A 165 -19.58 -10.74 -35.78
#